data_4134c5ae10c8d4ca475f8934eff79638
#
_entry.id   4134c5ae10c8d4ca475f8934eff79638
#
_cell.length_a   1.000
_cell.length_b   1.000
_cell.length_c   1.000
_cell.angle_alpha   90.00
_cell.angle_beta   90.00
_cell.angle_gamma   90.00
#
_symmetry.space_group_name_H-M   'P 1'
#
loop_
_entity.id
_entity.type
_entity.pdbx_description
1 polymer ?
#
loop_
_entity_poly.entity_id
_entity_poly.type
_entity_poly.pdbx_seq_one_letter_code
_entity_poly.pdbx_strand_id
1 'polypeptide(L)'
;MKFTNFIEDGIWLKGNLHTHTTNSDGELPPERVAQAYKERGYQFLCFSDHNIFTAYPELNEKDKFLMMPGFEASLRNPKSPEKVMHVNVLCKNDQYDFEQDEMFDIKTAEESLEFLRRHADNNILVLNHPYWSALEWDEIIDLPGITCMEVYNHASEWLDLLGDDARE
;
A
#
# COMPACT_ATOMS: atom_id res chain seq x y z
N MET A 1 -15.44 17.49 22.05
CA MET A 1 -15.48 17.53 20.58
C MET A 1 -15.75 16.10 20.11
N LYS A 2 -16.85 15.84 19.41
CA LYS A 2 -17.07 14.53 18.80
C LYS A 2 -16.34 14.54 17.45
N PHE A 3 -15.29 13.76 17.32
CA PHE A 3 -14.70 13.48 16.03
C PHE A 3 -15.55 12.41 15.35
N THR A 4 -16.25 12.75 14.29
CA THR A 4 -16.79 11.76 13.37
C THR A 4 -15.82 11.65 12.19
N ASN A 5 -15.19 10.50 12.04
CA ASN A 5 -14.32 10.21 10.89
C ASN A 5 -15.11 9.90 9.61
N PHE A 6 -16.44 9.93 9.71
CA PHE A 6 -17.33 9.57 8.62
C PHE A 6 -18.26 10.74 8.29
N ILE A 7 -18.46 10.97 7.00
CA ILE A 7 -19.42 11.96 6.49
C ILE A 7 -20.82 11.32 6.59
N GLU A 8 -21.74 11.96 7.32
CA GLU A 8 -23.09 11.42 7.56
C GLU A 8 -23.91 11.31 6.25
N ASP A 9 -23.73 12.25 5.31
CA ASP A 9 -24.47 12.33 4.04
C ASP A 9 -23.62 11.91 2.83
N GLY A 10 -22.61 11.05 3.03
CA GLY A 10 -21.74 10.55 1.98
C GLY A 10 -22.27 9.28 1.29
N ILE A 11 -21.63 8.91 0.19
CA ILE A 11 -21.77 7.60 -0.42
C ILE A 11 -20.60 6.70 -0.02
N TRP A 12 -20.88 5.43 0.18
CA TRP A 12 -19.84 4.44 0.46
C TRP A 12 -19.38 3.80 -0.83
N LEU A 13 -18.05 3.82 -1.07
CA LEU A 13 -17.44 3.17 -2.20
C LEU A 13 -16.66 1.94 -1.72
N LYS A 14 -16.81 0.84 -2.44
CA LYS A 14 -16.07 -0.39 -2.19
C LYS A 14 -14.76 -0.36 -2.96
N GLY A 15 -13.62 -0.47 -2.28
CA GLY A 15 -12.31 -0.46 -2.90
C GLY A 15 -11.31 -1.35 -2.20
N ASN A 16 -10.15 -1.54 -2.84
CA ASN A 16 -8.98 -2.16 -2.25
C ASN A 16 -7.73 -1.36 -2.61
N LEU A 17 -6.86 -1.15 -1.63
CA LEU A 17 -5.67 -0.33 -1.75
C LEU A 17 -4.37 -1.14 -1.59
N HIS A 18 -4.49 -2.46 -1.42
CA HIS A 18 -3.36 -3.36 -1.25
C HIS A 18 -3.61 -4.63 -2.07
N THR A 19 -3.00 -4.70 -3.25
CA THR A 19 -3.21 -5.79 -4.22
C THR A 19 -1.97 -5.96 -5.09
N HIS A 20 -1.49 -7.18 -5.22
CA HIS A 20 -0.33 -7.52 -6.05
C HIS A 20 -0.75 -8.15 -7.37
N THR A 21 0.08 -7.96 -8.37
CA THR A 21 -0.06 -8.56 -9.70
C THR A 21 1.20 -9.31 -10.10
N THR A 22 1.23 -9.87 -11.32
CA THR A 22 2.45 -10.49 -11.87
C THR A 22 3.60 -9.52 -12.12
N ASN A 23 3.42 -8.22 -11.84
CA ASN A 23 4.54 -7.26 -11.85
C ASN A 23 5.46 -7.46 -10.64
N SER A 24 4.96 -8.05 -9.55
CA SER A 24 5.77 -8.47 -8.40
C SER A 24 5.52 -9.95 -8.08
N ASP A 25 4.76 -10.26 -7.07
CA ASP A 25 4.55 -11.61 -6.53
C ASP A 25 3.09 -12.10 -6.59
N GLY A 26 2.19 -11.32 -7.21
CA GLY A 26 0.83 -11.74 -7.47
C GLY A 26 0.72 -12.81 -8.57
N GLU A 27 -0.33 -13.62 -8.50
CA GLU A 27 -0.54 -14.76 -9.42
C GLU A 27 -1.15 -14.36 -10.77
N LEU A 28 -1.84 -13.22 -10.85
CA LEU A 28 -2.60 -12.82 -12.02
C LEU A 28 -2.06 -11.52 -12.63
N PRO A 29 -2.12 -11.37 -13.97
CA PRO A 29 -1.74 -10.12 -14.61
C PRO A 29 -2.73 -8.99 -14.26
N PRO A 30 -2.30 -7.71 -14.35
CA PRO A 30 -3.06 -6.53 -13.96
C PRO A 30 -4.51 -6.51 -14.47
N GLU A 31 -4.71 -6.80 -15.75
CA GLU A 31 -6.04 -6.77 -16.38
C GLU A 31 -6.98 -7.82 -15.77
N ARG A 32 -6.44 -8.98 -15.41
CA ARG A 32 -7.22 -10.07 -14.82
C ARG A 32 -7.57 -9.77 -13.36
N VAL A 33 -6.65 -9.16 -12.63
CA VAL A 33 -6.91 -8.69 -11.26
C VAL A 33 -7.99 -7.62 -11.28
N ALA A 34 -7.83 -6.57 -12.10
CA ALA A 34 -8.83 -5.51 -12.23
C ALA A 34 -10.22 -6.05 -12.59
N GLN A 35 -10.29 -6.97 -13.57
CA GLN A 35 -11.55 -7.60 -13.98
C GLN A 35 -12.21 -8.35 -12.81
N ALA A 36 -11.44 -9.11 -12.04
CA ALA A 36 -11.95 -9.86 -10.89
C ALA A 36 -12.52 -8.95 -9.79
N TYR A 37 -11.92 -7.79 -9.55
CA TYR A 37 -12.44 -6.79 -8.62
C TYR A 37 -13.69 -6.09 -9.15
N LYS A 38 -13.72 -5.70 -10.42
CA LYS A 38 -14.91 -5.12 -11.08
C LYS A 38 -16.12 -6.05 -11.01
N GLU A 39 -15.96 -7.33 -11.31
CA GLU A 39 -17.01 -8.35 -11.23
C GLU A 39 -17.58 -8.53 -9.82
N ARG A 40 -16.80 -8.19 -8.79
CA ARG A 40 -17.19 -8.22 -7.37
C ARG A 40 -17.73 -6.89 -6.87
N GLY A 41 -17.95 -5.92 -7.77
CA GLY A 41 -18.55 -4.62 -7.48
C GLY A 41 -17.62 -3.65 -6.75
N TYR A 42 -16.30 -3.81 -6.87
CA TYR A 42 -15.35 -2.80 -6.41
C TYR A 42 -15.40 -1.59 -7.35
N GLN A 43 -15.20 -0.41 -6.79
CA GLN A 43 -15.30 0.87 -7.49
C GLN A 43 -13.97 1.59 -7.60
N PHE A 44 -12.98 1.18 -6.82
CA PHE A 44 -11.59 1.60 -6.97
C PHE A 44 -10.63 0.51 -6.55
N LEU A 45 -9.42 0.55 -7.11
CA LEU A 45 -8.36 -0.41 -6.87
C LEU A 45 -7.00 0.29 -6.99
N CYS A 46 -6.05 -0.07 -6.13
CA CYS A 46 -4.64 0.24 -6.30
C CYS A 46 -3.87 -1.06 -6.47
N PHE A 47 -3.06 -1.16 -7.52
CA PHE A 47 -2.00 -2.16 -7.55
C PHE A 47 -0.84 -1.66 -6.72
N SER A 48 -0.47 -2.44 -5.73
CA SER A 48 0.61 -2.15 -4.80
C SER A 48 1.76 -3.15 -4.98
N ASP A 49 2.15 -3.37 -6.22
CA ASP A 49 3.27 -4.26 -6.53
C ASP A 49 4.55 -3.81 -5.83
N HIS A 50 5.38 -4.77 -5.38
CA HIS A 50 6.56 -4.50 -4.56
C HIS A 50 7.62 -3.70 -5.32
N ASN A 51 7.98 -2.54 -4.78
CA ASN A 51 9.10 -1.69 -5.24
C ASN A 51 9.06 -1.32 -6.72
N ILE A 52 7.90 -1.35 -7.34
CA ILE A 52 7.70 -0.94 -8.73
C ILE A 52 6.46 -0.06 -8.85
N PHE A 53 6.65 1.16 -9.37
CA PHE A 53 5.54 2.05 -9.64
C PHE A 53 4.83 1.64 -10.92
N THR A 54 3.51 1.49 -10.83
CA THR A 54 2.66 1.19 -11.98
C THR A 54 1.40 2.04 -11.97
N ALA A 55 0.95 2.43 -13.16
CA ALA A 55 -0.31 3.11 -13.37
C ALA A 55 -1.01 2.53 -14.60
N TYR A 56 -2.30 2.24 -14.48
CA TYR A 56 -3.13 1.63 -15.51
C TYR A 56 -4.37 2.47 -15.80
N PRO A 57 -4.23 3.70 -16.32
CA PRO A 57 -5.37 4.58 -16.60
C PRO A 57 -6.34 4.01 -17.63
N GLU A 58 -5.87 3.12 -18.50
CA GLU A 58 -6.68 2.42 -19.51
C GLU A 58 -7.68 1.42 -18.91
N LEU A 59 -7.45 0.98 -17.67
CA LEU A 59 -8.38 0.11 -16.94
C LEU A 59 -9.49 0.87 -16.22
N ASN A 60 -9.44 2.21 -16.22
CA ASN A 60 -10.51 3.05 -15.68
C ASN A 60 -11.82 2.87 -16.46
N GLU A 61 -12.92 2.89 -15.76
CA GLU A 61 -14.26 2.98 -16.33
C GLU A 61 -14.94 4.21 -15.77
N LYS A 62 -15.27 5.16 -16.63
CA LYS A 62 -15.89 6.43 -16.23
C LYS A 62 -17.09 6.19 -15.32
N ASP A 63 -17.10 6.84 -14.17
CA ASP A 63 -18.15 6.82 -13.15
C ASP A 63 -18.43 5.43 -12.53
N LYS A 64 -17.57 4.43 -12.77
CA LYS A 64 -17.76 3.06 -12.28
C LYS A 64 -16.55 2.48 -11.55
N PHE A 65 -15.35 2.68 -12.10
CA PHE A 65 -14.16 2.06 -11.56
C PHE A 65 -12.92 2.95 -11.77
N LEU A 66 -12.19 3.19 -10.69
CA LEU A 66 -10.98 3.99 -10.67
C LEU A 66 -9.77 3.12 -10.35
N MET A 67 -8.78 3.11 -11.23
CA MET A 67 -7.43 2.63 -10.90
C MET A 67 -6.64 3.76 -10.26
N MET A 68 -6.25 3.57 -9.01
CA MET A 68 -5.38 4.48 -8.30
C MET A 68 -3.93 4.07 -8.54
N PRO A 69 -3.07 4.98 -9.00
CA PRO A 69 -1.65 4.67 -9.15
C PRO A 69 -0.98 4.56 -7.79
N GLY A 70 -0.05 3.62 -7.67
CA GLY A 70 0.67 3.41 -6.42
C GLY A 70 1.59 2.19 -6.48
N PHE A 71 2.13 1.83 -5.34
CA PHE A 71 3.00 0.67 -5.15
C PHE A 71 3.23 0.40 -3.66
N GLU A 72 3.81 -0.74 -3.33
CA GLU A 72 4.26 -1.07 -1.99
C GLU A 72 5.79 -0.96 -1.89
N ALA A 73 6.26 0.00 -1.11
CA ALA A 73 7.68 0.19 -0.84
C ALA A 73 8.15 -0.73 0.29
N SER A 74 9.22 -1.50 0.04
CA SER A 74 9.94 -2.24 1.08
C SER A 74 11.03 -1.34 1.66
N LEU A 75 10.86 -0.93 2.91
CA LEU A 75 11.71 0.03 3.60
C LEU A 75 12.40 -0.64 4.79
N ARG A 76 13.58 -0.17 5.17
CA ARG A 76 14.21 -0.52 6.44
C ARG A 76 13.61 0.32 7.56
N ASN A 77 13.19 -0.33 8.65
CA ASN A 77 12.67 0.43 9.79
C ASN A 77 13.77 1.34 10.38
N PRO A 78 13.53 2.66 10.50
CA PRO A 78 14.57 3.58 10.98
C PRO A 78 15.04 3.36 12.39
N LYS A 79 14.22 2.73 13.25
CA LYS A 79 14.55 2.43 14.65
C LYS A 79 15.07 1.01 14.85
N SER A 80 14.77 0.10 13.93
CA SER A 80 15.20 -1.31 13.93
C SER A 80 15.56 -1.72 12.49
N PRO A 81 16.75 -1.33 11.99
CA PRO A 81 17.12 -1.48 10.57
C PRO A 81 17.20 -2.93 10.06
N GLU A 82 17.24 -3.90 10.96
CA GLU A 82 17.14 -5.32 10.64
C GLU A 82 15.73 -5.73 10.19
N LYS A 83 14.71 -4.96 10.58
CA LYS A 83 13.31 -5.20 10.20
C LYS A 83 12.97 -4.47 8.91
N VAL A 84 12.18 -5.14 8.06
CA VAL A 84 11.56 -4.55 6.89
C VAL A 84 10.15 -4.09 7.26
N MET A 85 9.81 -2.88 6.88
CA MET A 85 8.44 -2.38 6.92
C MET A 85 7.94 -2.15 5.50
N HIS A 86 6.68 -2.43 5.25
CA HIS A 86 6.05 -2.18 3.97
C HIS A 86 5.13 -0.96 4.05
N VAL A 87 5.22 -0.09 3.05
CA VAL A 87 4.43 1.13 3.00
C VAL A 87 3.80 1.26 1.63
N ASN A 88 2.47 1.23 1.57
CA ASN A 88 1.77 1.60 0.34
C ASN A 88 1.86 3.10 0.13
N VAL A 89 2.30 3.48 -1.06
CA VAL A 89 2.31 4.85 -1.57
C VAL A 89 1.16 5.00 -2.54
N LEU A 90 0.12 5.72 -2.13
CA LEU A 90 -1.04 5.99 -2.96
C LEU A 90 -0.92 7.41 -3.53
N CYS A 91 -0.82 7.53 -4.84
CA CYS A 91 -0.65 8.82 -5.50
C CYS A 91 -1.97 9.59 -5.57
N LYS A 92 -1.98 10.84 -5.10
CA LYS A 92 -3.19 11.67 -4.97
C LYS A 92 -3.70 12.28 -6.28
N ASN A 93 -2.85 12.36 -7.28
CA ASN A 93 -3.15 13.03 -8.54
C ASN A 93 -2.43 12.38 -9.72
N ASP A 94 -2.60 12.92 -10.93
CA ASP A 94 -1.97 12.42 -12.15
C ASP A 94 -0.48 12.80 -12.29
N GLN A 95 0.08 13.52 -11.34
CA GLN A 95 1.50 13.87 -11.30
C GLN A 95 2.21 12.92 -10.35
N TYR A 96 3.00 12.02 -10.89
CA TYR A 96 3.73 11.01 -10.14
C TYR A 96 5.19 11.44 -9.98
N ASP A 97 5.76 11.15 -8.80
CA ASP A 97 7.19 11.35 -8.53
C ASP A 97 8.05 10.20 -9.08
N PHE A 98 7.43 9.25 -9.75
CA PHE A 98 8.05 8.03 -10.28
C PHE A 98 7.81 7.89 -11.77
N GLU A 99 8.76 7.29 -12.46
CA GLU A 99 8.56 6.83 -13.82
C GLU A 99 7.78 5.51 -13.82
N GLN A 100 6.96 5.31 -14.85
CA GLN A 100 6.23 4.06 -15.04
C GLN A 100 7.22 2.89 -15.13
N ASP A 101 6.92 1.78 -14.43
CA ASP A 101 7.75 0.60 -14.35
C ASP A 101 9.16 0.84 -13.74
N GLU A 102 9.37 1.98 -13.08
CA GLU A 102 10.59 2.24 -12.33
C GLU A 102 10.65 1.31 -11.10
N MET A 103 11.69 0.50 -11.06
CA MET A 103 12.03 -0.30 -9.87
C MET A 103 13.01 0.45 -8.99
N PHE A 104 12.82 0.36 -7.69
CA PHE A 104 13.71 0.96 -6.71
C PHE A 104 14.07 -0.04 -5.61
N ASP A 105 15.22 0.19 -4.98
CA ASP A 105 15.77 -0.70 -3.94
C ASP A 105 16.33 0.15 -2.80
N ILE A 106 15.61 0.19 -1.68
CA ILE A 106 15.95 0.96 -0.48
C ILE A 106 16.58 0.01 0.54
N LYS A 107 17.85 0.25 0.87
CA LYS A 107 18.66 -0.68 1.66
C LYS A 107 18.99 -0.22 3.06
N THR A 108 18.87 1.07 3.33
CA THR A 108 19.26 1.66 4.63
C THR A 108 18.11 2.37 5.31
N ALA A 109 18.25 2.59 6.60
CA ALA A 109 17.29 3.36 7.40
C ALA A 109 17.25 4.84 6.98
N GLU A 110 18.40 5.39 6.58
CA GLU A 110 18.52 6.78 6.11
C GLU A 110 17.79 6.96 4.79
N GLU A 111 17.97 6.06 3.83
CA GLU A 111 17.23 6.06 2.56
C GLU A 111 15.73 5.93 2.80
N SER A 112 15.30 5.09 3.75
CA SER A 112 13.90 4.95 4.14
C SER A 112 13.31 6.24 4.70
N LEU A 113 14.03 6.94 5.58
CA LEU A 113 13.59 8.23 6.11
C LEU A 113 13.52 9.31 5.03
N GLU A 114 14.49 9.35 4.12
CA GLU A 114 14.46 10.28 3.00
C GLU A 114 13.27 9.99 2.07
N PHE A 115 13.04 8.71 1.75
CA PHE A 115 11.89 8.26 0.97
C PHE A 115 10.57 8.72 1.60
N LEU A 116 10.34 8.43 2.88
CA LEU A 116 9.12 8.82 3.58
C LEU A 116 8.88 10.32 3.56
N ARG A 117 9.93 11.13 3.83
CA ARG A 117 9.83 12.59 3.81
C ARG A 117 9.53 13.14 2.42
N ARG A 118 10.17 12.58 1.39
CA ARG A 118 9.98 12.99 0.00
C ARG A 118 8.54 12.79 -0.47
N HIS A 119 7.92 11.69 -0.06
CA HIS A 119 6.60 11.30 -0.56
C HIS A 119 5.43 11.73 0.34
N ALA A 120 5.70 12.23 1.55
CA ALA A 120 4.68 12.60 2.54
C ALA A 120 3.67 13.64 2.07
N ASP A 121 4.11 14.65 1.34
CA ASP A 121 3.27 15.80 0.98
C ASP A 121 2.32 15.51 -0.20
N ASN A 122 2.79 14.71 -1.16
CA ASN A 122 2.09 14.48 -2.42
C ASN A 122 1.29 13.17 -2.47
N ASN A 123 1.52 12.26 -1.52
CA ASN A 123 0.92 10.94 -1.51
C ASN A 123 0.22 10.65 -0.18
N ILE A 124 -0.54 9.56 -0.14
CA ILE A 124 -1.00 8.97 1.10
C ILE A 124 -0.09 7.77 1.38
N LEU A 125 0.59 7.80 2.54
CA LEU A 125 1.46 6.71 2.98
C LEU A 125 0.72 5.86 4.01
N VAL A 126 0.56 4.58 3.69
CA VAL A 126 -0.13 3.60 4.55
C VAL A 126 0.87 2.56 5.01
N LEU A 127 1.08 2.44 6.31
CA LEU A 127 1.87 1.34 6.87
C LEU A 127 1.08 0.04 6.74
N ASN A 128 1.63 -0.92 5.99
CA ASN A 128 1.00 -2.20 5.76
C ASN A 128 1.32 -3.20 6.88
N HIS A 129 0.39 -4.11 7.14
CA HIS A 129 0.53 -5.30 7.98
C HIS A 129 1.68 -5.25 9.02
N PRO A 130 1.66 -4.30 9.98
CA PRO A 130 2.75 -4.17 10.96
C PRO A 130 2.98 -5.44 11.79
N TYR A 131 1.94 -6.24 11.99
CA TYR A 131 2.04 -7.54 12.65
C TYR A 131 2.88 -8.55 11.84
N TRP A 132 2.64 -8.64 10.52
CA TRP A 132 3.46 -9.46 9.62
C TRP A 132 4.94 -9.08 9.69
N SER A 133 5.22 -7.78 9.68
CA SER A 133 6.57 -7.23 9.73
C SER A 133 7.20 -7.25 11.14
N ALA A 134 6.50 -7.83 12.13
CA ALA A 134 6.90 -7.88 13.54
C ALA A 134 7.32 -6.51 14.11
N LEU A 135 6.58 -5.46 13.73
CA LEU A 135 6.84 -4.09 14.17
C LEU A 135 6.18 -3.81 15.51
N GLU A 136 6.94 -3.19 16.40
CA GLU A 136 6.47 -2.74 17.69
C GLU A 136 5.98 -1.29 17.64
N TRP A 137 5.13 -0.90 18.57
CA TRP A 137 4.51 0.43 18.60
C TRP A 137 5.53 1.58 18.59
N ASP A 138 6.57 1.49 19.39
CA ASP A 138 7.62 2.49 19.50
C ASP A 138 8.52 2.60 18.26
N GLU A 139 8.50 1.57 17.40
CA GLU A 139 9.20 1.58 16.11
C GLU A 139 8.46 2.35 15.03
N ILE A 140 7.14 2.55 15.17
CA ILE A 140 6.28 3.10 14.11
C ILE A 140 5.65 4.46 14.44
N ILE A 141 5.51 4.82 15.72
CA ILE A 141 4.67 5.95 16.15
C ILE A 141 5.09 7.31 15.57
N ASP A 142 6.37 7.54 15.31
CA ASP A 142 6.90 8.82 14.84
C ASP A 142 7.50 8.76 13.43
N LEU A 143 7.07 7.79 12.62
CA LEU A 143 7.53 7.68 11.24
C LEU A 143 6.99 8.87 10.42
N PRO A 144 7.88 9.62 9.74
CA PRO A 144 7.45 10.79 9.00
C PRO A 144 6.53 10.44 7.84
N GLY A 145 5.45 11.20 7.67
CA GLY A 145 4.52 11.07 6.55
C GLY A 145 3.56 9.89 6.62
N ILE A 146 3.76 8.92 7.50
CA ILE A 146 2.80 7.83 7.73
C ILE A 146 1.60 8.41 8.49
N THR A 147 0.45 8.42 7.83
CA THR A 147 -0.81 8.93 8.41
C THR A 147 -1.89 7.86 8.52
N CYS A 148 -1.69 6.72 7.89
CA CYS A 148 -2.61 5.60 7.85
C CYS A 148 -1.87 4.30 8.17
N MET A 149 -2.61 3.32 8.66
CA MET A 149 -2.10 1.98 8.92
C MET A 149 -3.16 0.96 8.51
N GLU A 150 -2.72 -0.15 7.95
CA GLU A 150 -3.59 -1.29 7.68
C GLU A 150 -3.99 -1.95 9.01
N VAL A 151 -5.29 -1.97 9.28
CA VAL A 151 -5.84 -2.53 10.53
C VAL A 151 -6.07 -4.03 10.43
N TYR A 152 -6.34 -4.50 9.23
CA TYR A 152 -6.60 -5.90 8.93
C TYR A 152 -5.86 -6.30 7.67
N ASN A 153 -5.13 -7.41 7.73
CA ASN A 153 -4.48 -8.03 6.59
C ASN A 153 -4.68 -9.55 6.66
N HIS A 154 -5.20 -10.14 5.59
CA HIS A 154 -5.54 -11.55 5.56
C HIS A 154 -4.30 -12.46 5.72
N ALA A 155 -3.16 -12.08 5.16
CA ALA A 155 -1.92 -12.82 5.33
C ALA A 155 -1.47 -12.86 6.80
N SER A 156 -1.75 -11.81 7.58
CA SER A 156 -1.47 -11.79 9.02
C SER A 156 -2.30 -12.79 9.81
N GLU A 157 -3.51 -13.15 9.37
CA GLU A 157 -4.29 -14.22 9.99
C GLU A 157 -3.62 -15.59 9.82
N TRP A 158 -2.96 -15.81 8.69
CA TRP A 158 -2.27 -17.08 8.43
C TRP A 158 -1.08 -17.26 9.37
N LEU A 159 -0.41 -16.19 9.78
CA LEU A 159 0.67 -16.26 10.77
C LEU A 159 0.16 -16.80 12.12
N ASP A 160 -1.01 -16.35 12.56
CA ASP A 160 -1.62 -16.84 13.80
C ASP A 160 -2.00 -18.32 13.71
N LEU A 161 -2.38 -18.79 12.52
CA LEU A 161 -2.78 -20.19 12.28
C LEU A 161 -1.59 -21.12 12.07
N LEU A 162 -0.53 -20.65 11.43
CA LEU A 162 0.62 -21.48 11.02
C LEU A 162 1.84 -21.31 11.94
N GLY A 163 1.82 -20.31 12.83
CA GLY A 163 2.94 -19.98 13.70
C GLY A 163 4.06 -19.21 12.99
N ASP A 164 5.18 -19.01 13.71
CA ASP A 164 6.30 -18.17 13.22
C ASP A 164 6.98 -18.73 11.96
N ASP A 165 6.82 -20.02 11.66
CA ASP A 165 7.38 -20.68 10.47
C ASP A 165 6.75 -20.14 9.15
N ALA A 166 5.63 -19.41 9.21
CA ALA A 166 4.98 -18.84 8.05
C ALA A 166 5.62 -17.51 7.55
N ARG A 167 6.68 -17.02 8.24
CA ARG A 167 7.42 -15.80 7.88
C ARG A 167 8.65 -16.06 7.01
N GLU A 168 8.99 -17.33 6.78
CA GLU A 168 10.08 -17.77 5.92
C GLU A 168 9.54 -18.08 4.50
#